data_09e353dbfde1c04fb394c15853119ece
#
_entry.id   09e353dbfde1c04fb394c15853119ece
#
_cell.length_a   1.000
_cell.length_b   1.000
_cell.length_c   1.000
_cell.angle_alpha   90.00
_cell.angle_beta   90.00
_cell.angle_gamma   90.00
#
_symmetry.space_group_name_H-M   'P 1'
#
loop_
_entity.id
_entity.type
_entity.pdbx_description
1 polymer ?
#
loop_
_entity_poly.entity_id
_entity_poly.type
_entity_poly.pdbx_seq_one_letter_code
_entity_poly.pdbx_strand_id
1 'polypeptide(L)'
;MSKERRKDFVLLIITSIASAIGITSVFVACRPLAWVAILISDSYLSLVLLFAAILSDDHSFAARWPWITRLFPRRTAALFVVGLLLLSIVSGFAGLYVGTEVFSSNKTPGDALYLSLFTLAFTDYSPKPGYGQLVVVGQVASGILYLIAAIPLLISRIATFPSP
;
A
#
# COMPACT_ATOMS: atom_id res chain seq x y z
N MET A 1 8.93 7.67 -26.09
CA MET A 1 8.91 7.59 -24.61
C MET A 1 10.08 6.73 -24.17
N SER A 2 10.98 7.23 -23.32
CA SER A 2 12.14 6.45 -22.85
C SER A 2 11.66 5.21 -22.07
N LYS A 3 12.46 4.12 -22.10
CA LYS A 3 12.15 2.84 -21.43
C LYS A 3 11.88 3.02 -19.94
N GLU A 4 12.51 3.99 -19.32
CA GLU A 4 12.35 4.38 -17.92
C GLU A 4 10.99 5.04 -17.63
N ARG A 5 10.54 5.97 -18.50
CA ARG A 5 9.22 6.59 -18.32
C ARG A 5 8.08 5.58 -18.47
N ARG A 6 8.28 4.56 -19.32
CA ARG A 6 7.29 3.50 -19.51
C ARG A 6 7.08 2.66 -18.24
N LYS A 7 8.14 2.35 -17.48
CA LYS A 7 8.01 1.58 -16.24
C LYS A 7 7.27 2.37 -15.14
N ASP A 8 7.64 3.66 -14.96
CA ASP A 8 6.97 4.51 -13.98
C ASP A 8 5.48 4.63 -14.29
N PHE A 9 5.14 4.74 -15.57
CA PHE A 9 3.76 4.78 -16.05
C PHE A 9 2.99 3.49 -15.74
N VAL A 10 3.61 2.32 -15.94
CA VAL A 10 2.99 1.02 -15.60
C VAL A 10 2.75 0.90 -14.10
N LEU A 11 3.71 1.29 -13.26
CA LEU A 11 3.54 1.26 -11.81
C LEU A 11 2.42 2.21 -11.35
N LEU A 12 2.36 3.42 -11.91
CA LEU A 12 1.28 4.36 -11.63
C LEU A 12 -0.09 3.83 -12.03
N ILE A 13 -0.18 3.16 -13.19
CA ILE A 13 -1.44 2.53 -13.61
C ILE A 13 -1.86 1.43 -12.62
N ILE A 14 -0.95 0.51 -12.27
CA ILE A 14 -1.27 -0.60 -11.37
C ILE A 14 -1.74 -0.06 -10.00
N THR A 15 -1.01 0.89 -9.43
CA THR A 15 -1.37 1.48 -8.13
C THR A 15 -2.64 2.33 -8.19
N SER A 16 -2.89 3.00 -9.31
CA SER A 16 -4.16 3.72 -9.53
C SER A 16 -5.35 2.77 -9.64
N ILE A 17 -5.18 1.65 -10.34
CA ILE A 17 -6.21 0.61 -10.44
C ILE A 17 -6.49 0.01 -9.06
N ALA A 18 -5.44 -0.32 -8.29
CA ALA A 18 -5.61 -0.84 -6.93
C ALA A 18 -6.37 0.16 -6.04
N SER A 19 -6.03 1.45 -6.10
CA SER A 19 -6.73 2.51 -5.37
C SER A 19 -8.20 2.65 -5.80
N ALA A 20 -8.47 2.61 -7.11
CA ALA A 20 -9.82 2.68 -7.65
C ALA A 20 -10.66 1.47 -7.19
N ILE A 21 -10.10 0.25 -7.22
CA ILE A 21 -10.73 -0.97 -6.69
C ILE A 21 -11.03 -0.80 -5.20
N GLY A 22 -10.06 -0.31 -4.41
CA GLY A 22 -10.24 -0.05 -2.98
C GLY A 22 -11.39 0.94 -2.72
N ILE A 23 -11.39 2.09 -3.39
CA ILE A 23 -12.45 3.09 -3.27
C ILE A 23 -13.81 2.49 -3.67
N THR A 24 -13.88 1.78 -4.79
CA THR A 24 -15.13 1.14 -5.24
C THR A 24 -15.63 0.14 -4.20
N SER A 25 -14.74 -0.61 -3.54
CA SER A 25 -15.11 -1.59 -2.52
C SER A 25 -15.83 -0.96 -1.32
N VAL A 26 -15.49 0.29 -0.98
CA VAL A 26 -16.14 1.05 0.11
C VAL A 26 -17.60 1.37 -0.22
N PHE A 27 -17.86 1.83 -1.46
CA PHE A 27 -19.21 2.23 -1.86
C PHE A 27 -20.12 1.04 -2.20
N VAL A 28 -19.54 -0.05 -2.72
CA VAL A 28 -20.29 -1.27 -3.10
C VAL A 28 -20.35 -2.28 -1.96
N ALA A 29 -19.62 -2.05 -0.86
CA ALA A 29 -19.49 -2.98 0.28
C ALA A 29 -19.03 -4.39 -0.17
N CYS A 30 -18.15 -4.47 -1.17
CA CYS A 30 -17.72 -5.70 -1.83
C CYS A 30 -16.41 -6.22 -1.23
N ARG A 31 -16.50 -7.25 -0.36
CA ARG A 31 -15.35 -7.87 0.31
C ARG A 31 -14.25 -8.37 -0.64
N PRO A 32 -14.56 -9.09 -1.74
CA PRO A 32 -13.53 -9.53 -2.67
C PRO A 32 -12.72 -8.38 -3.27
N LEU A 33 -13.37 -7.28 -3.65
CA LEU A 33 -12.68 -6.10 -4.19
C LEU A 33 -11.74 -5.47 -3.15
N ALA A 34 -12.21 -5.39 -1.90
CA ALA A 34 -11.40 -4.88 -0.79
C ALA A 34 -10.12 -5.72 -0.60
N TRP A 35 -10.24 -7.05 -0.56
CA TRP A 35 -9.08 -7.94 -0.47
C TRP A 35 -8.14 -7.82 -1.67
N VAL A 36 -8.64 -7.69 -2.89
CA VAL A 36 -7.81 -7.51 -4.09
C VAL A 36 -6.98 -6.23 -3.98
N ALA A 37 -7.58 -5.11 -3.55
CA ALA A 37 -6.85 -3.86 -3.37
C ALA A 37 -5.72 -3.97 -2.34
N ILE A 38 -5.99 -4.59 -1.18
CA ILE A 38 -5.02 -4.81 -0.11
C ILE A 38 -3.89 -5.73 -0.61
N LEU A 39 -4.23 -6.87 -1.20
CA LEU A 39 -3.24 -7.85 -1.67
C LEU A 39 -2.31 -7.29 -2.73
N ILE A 40 -2.81 -6.49 -3.68
CA ILE A 40 -1.96 -5.84 -4.68
C ILE A 40 -0.96 -4.90 -4.00
N SER A 41 -1.43 -4.09 -3.03
CA SER A 41 -0.60 -3.10 -2.35
C SER A 41 0.45 -3.76 -1.45
N ASP A 42 0.05 -4.72 -0.62
CA ASP A 42 0.94 -5.43 0.30
C ASP A 42 1.95 -6.30 -0.44
N SER A 43 1.55 -6.95 -1.55
CA SER A 43 2.46 -7.72 -2.39
C SER A 43 3.53 -6.82 -3.01
N TYR A 44 3.16 -5.64 -3.51
CA TYR A 44 4.12 -4.70 -4.06
C TYR A 44 5.09 -4.21 -2.98
N LEU A 45 4.60 -3.81 -1.81
CA LEU A 45 5.44 -3.35 -0.69
C LEU A 45 6.39 -4.44 -0.20
N SER A 46 5.90 -5.67 -0.08
CA SER A 46 6.71 -6.84 0.30
C SER A 46 7.83 -7.12 -0.71
N LEU A 47 7.53 -7.04 -2.01
CA LEU A 47 8.54 -7.19 -3.06
C LEU A 47 9.58 -6.06 -3.02
N VAL A 48 9.16 -4.81 -2.83
CA VAL A 48 10.08 -3.67 -2.69
C VAL A 48 11.01 -3.89 -1.50
N LEU A 49 10.47 -4.29 -0.35
CA LEU A 49 11.26 -4.53 0.87
C LEU A 49 12.25 -5.69 0.69
N LEU A 50 11.78 -6.83 0.15
CA LEU A 50 12.61 -7.99 -0.13
C LEU A 50 13.79 -7.66 -1.04
N PHE A 51 13.52 -6.98 -2.16
CA PHE A 51 14.58 -6.63 -3.09
C PHE A 51 15.47 -5.50 -2.58
N ALA A 52 14.96 -4.59 -1.77
CA ALA A 52 15.81 -3.61 -1.09
C ALA A 52 16.81 -4.28 -0.15
N ALA A 53 16.37 -5.28 0.63
CA ALA A 53 17.25 -6.05 1.51
C ALA A 53 18.33 -6.82 0.72
N ILE A 54 17.95 -7.51 -0.37
CA ILE A 54 18.90 -8.25 -1.22
C ILE A 54 19.92 -7.30 -1.87
N LEU A 55 19.46 -6.14 -2.35
CA LEU A 55 20.34 -5.15 -2.99
C LEU A 55 21.30 -4.46 -2.01
N SER A 56 20.98 -4.44 -0.71
CA SER A 56 21.89 -3.92 0.31
C SER A 56 23.07 -4.85 0.56
N ASP A 57 22.86 -6.17 0.45
CA ASP A 57 23.89 -7.18 0.71
C ASP A 57 24.75 -7.50 -0.53
N ASP A 58 24.15 -7.53 -1.71
CA ASP A 58 24.85 -7.89 -2.95
C ASP A 58 24.55 -6.92 -4.09
N HIS A 59 25.43 -5.95 -4.28
CA HIS A 59 25.35 -4.99 -5.40
C HIS A 59 25.46 -5.65 -6.78
N SER A 60 26.07 -6.84 -6.88
CA SER A 60 26.16 -7.60 -8.14
C SER A 60 24.81 -8.19 -8.56
N PHE A 61 23.89 -8.35 -7.63
CA PHE A 61 22.55 -8.88 -7.88
C PHE A 61 21.73 -8.01 -8.83
N ALA A 62 21.83 -6.69 -8.70
CA ALA A 62 21.15 -5.76 -9.60
C ALA A 62 21.63 -5.86 -11.05
N ALA A 63 22.92 -6.14 -11.25
CA ALA A 63 23.51 -6.35 -12.58
C ALA A 63 23.04 -7.66 -13.22
N ARG A 64 22.87 -8.71 -12.40
CA ARG A 64 22.39 -10.04 -12.83
C ARG A 64 20.90 -10.06 -13.13
N TRP A 65 20.11 -9.25 -12.44
CA TRP A 65 18.64 -9.21 -12.56
C TRP A 65 18.11 -7.79 -12.79
N PRO A 66 18.32 -7.20 -13.97
CA PRO A 66 18.01 -5.79 -14.24
C PRO A 66 16.52 -5.44 -14.16
N TRP A 67 15.61 -6.43 -14.17
CA TRP A 67 14.17 -6.19 -14.00
C TRP A 67 13.80 -5.75 -12.58
N ILE A 68 14.60 -6.10 -11.57
CA ILE A 68 14.37 -5.73 -10.18
C ILE A 68 14.44 -4.20 -10.00
N THR A 69 15.36 -3.55 -10.70
CA THR A 69 15.45 -2.08 -10.68
C THR A 69 14.19 -1.40 -11.21
N ARG A 70 13.34 -2.15 -11.95
CA ARG A 70 12.06 -1.65 -12.47
C ARG A 70 10.99 -1.54 -11.39
N LEU A 71 11.13 -2.20 -10.25
CA LEU A 71 10.22 -2.07 -9.11
C LEU A 71 10.40 -0.73 -8.37
N PHE A 72 11.54 -0.06 -8.57
CA PHE A 72 11.83 1.20 -7.91
C PHE A 72 11.51 2.37 -8.83
N PRO A 73 10.44 3.14 -8.57
CA PRO A 73 10.06 4.28 -9.40
C PRO A 73 11.05 5.44 -9.27
N ARG A 74 11.03 6.35 -10.23
CA ARG A 74 11.73 7.63 -10.13
C ARG A 74 11.15 8.51 -9.04
N ARG A 75 11.89 9.53 -8.60
CA ARG A 75 11.54 10.41 -7.48
C ARG A 75 10.10 10.93 -7.53
N THR A 76 9.70 11.54 -8.64
CA THR A 76 8.36 12.10 -8.81
C THR A 76 7.29 11.00 -8.82
N ALA A 77 7.54 9.90 -9.54
CA ALA A 77 6.64 8.75 -9.57
C ALA A 77 6.56 8.05 -8.20
N ALA A 78 7.64 8.02 -7.41
CA ALA A 78 7.66 7.39 -6.09
C ALA A 78 6.68 8.04 -5.13
N LEU A 79 6.57 9.37 -5.11
CA LEU A 79 5.60 10.09 -4.27
C LEU A 79 4.16 9.69 -4.61
N PHE A 80 3.83 9.64 -5.90
CA PHE A 80 2.49 9.24 -6.34
C PHE A 80 2.21 7.77 -6.06
N VAL A 81 3.17 6.88 -6.34
CA VAL A 81 3.03 5.43 -6.07
C VAL A 81 2.80 5.19 -4.58
N VAL A 82 3.61 5.80 -3.71
CA VAL A 82 3.49 5.66 -2.26
C VAL A 82 2.14 6.21 -1.77
N GLY A 83 1.71 7.38 -2.25
CA GLY A 83 0.40 7.96 -1.92
C GLY A 83 -0.77 7.08 -2.37
N LEU A 84 -0.70 6.53 -3.59
CA LEU A 84 -1.72 5.62 -4.12
C LEU A 84 -1.76 4.28 -3.36
N LEU A 85 -0.62 3.75 -2.93
CA LEU A 85 -0.58 2.55 -2.10
C LEU A 85 -1.24 2.78 -0.75
N LEU A 86 -0.96 3.92 -0.09
CA LEU A 86 -1.62 4.29 1.14
C LEU A 86 -3.13 4.38 0.95
N LEU A 87 -3.56 5.08 -0.09
CA LEU A 87 -4.97 5.21 -0.43
C LEU A 87 -5.63 3.86 -0.69
N SER A 88 -4.94 2.95 -1.39
CA SER A 88 -5.42 1.59 -1.67
C SER A 88 -5.58 0.77 -0.39
N ILE A 89 -4.60 0.83 0.54
CA ILE A 89 -4.66 0.13 1.83
C ILE A 89 -5.82 0.69 2.66
N VAL A 90 -5.86 2.01 2.86
CA VAL A 90 -6.92 2.66 3.66
C VAL A 90 -8.31 2.36 3.11
N SER A 91 -8.52 2.54 1.80
CA SER A 91 -9.82 2.27 1.19
C SER A 91 -10.16 0.78 1.13
N GLY A 92 -9.19 -0.10 0.94
CA GLY A 92 -9.39 -1.54 0.97
C GLY A 92 -9.90 -1.99 2.36
N PHE A 93 -9.23 -1.59 3.44
CA PHE A 93 -9.71 -1.91 4.80
C PHE A 93 -11.03 -1.22 5.15
N ALA A 94 -11.25 0.02 4.70
CA ALA A 94 -12.55 0.66 4.83
C ALA A 94 -13.67 -0.13 4.13
N GLY A 95 -13.40 -0.68 2.94
CA GLY A 95 -14.31 -1.57 2.23
C GLY A 95 -14.64 -2.85 3.01
N LEU A 96 -13.64 -3.42 3.72
CA LEU A 96 -13.90 -4.53 4.65
C LEU A 96 -14.76 -4.08 5.83
N TYR A 97 -14.55 -2.89 6.37
CA TYR A 97 -15.33 -2.36 7.50
C TYR A 97 -16.81 -2.10 7.16
N VAL A 98 -17.09 -1.67 5.92
CA VAL A 98 -18.46 -1.53 5.43
C VAL A 98 -19.07 -2.90 5.09
N GLY A 99 -18.31 -3.75 4.38
CA GLY A 99 -18.77 -5.05 3.89
C GLY A 99 -18.86 -6.16 4.93
N THR A 100 -18.29 -5.93 6.13
CA THR A 100 -18.28 -6.91 7.22
C THR A 100 -18.65 -6.22 8.53
N GLU A 101 -19.25 -6.97 9.44
CA GLU A 101 -19.56 -6.47 10.79
C GLU A 101 -18.32 -6.49 11.70
N VAL A 102 -17.22 -5.84 11.27
CA VAL A 102 -15.99 -5.75 12.07
C VAL A 102 -16.25 -5.02 13.39
N PHE A 103 -17.11 -4.00 13.37
CA PHE A 103 -17.53 -3.23 14.54
C PHE A 103 -19.00 -3.47 14.85
N SER A 104 -19.40 -3.15 16.07
CA SER A 104 -20.78 -3.40 16.59
C SER A 104 -21.88 -2.55 15.93
N SER A 105 -21.54 -1.53 15.15
CA SER A 105 -22.50 -0.69 14.42
C SER A 105 -22.18 -0.67 12.93
N ASN A 106 -23.24 -0.62 12.08
CA ASN A 106 -23.06 -0.42 10.65
C ASN A 106 -22.36 0.92 10.42
N LYS A 107 -21.35 0.92 9.56
CA LYS A 107 -20.55 2.08 9.23
C LYS A 107 -20.96 2.65 7.89
N THR A 108 -21.12 3.98 7.85
CA THR A 108 -21.20 4.68 6.56
C THR A 108 -19.83 4.61 5.86
N PRO A 109 -19.77 4.76 4.54
CA PRO A 109 -18.49 4.83 3.81
C PRO A 109 -17.51 5.85 4.40
N GLY A 110 -18.00 7.01 4.85
CA GLY A 110 -17.19 8.05 5.49
C GLY A 110 -16.63 7.60 6.84
N ASP A 111 -17.46 7.01 7.69
CA ASP A 111 -17.02 6.47 8.99
C ASP A 111 -16.00 5.36 8.83
N ALA A 112 -16.18 4.49 7.83
CA ALA A 112 -15.27 3.39 7.55
C ALA A 112 -13.90 3.88 7.08
N LEU A 113 -13.85 4.89 6.21
CA LEU A 113 -12.61 5.54 5.79
C LEU A 113 -11.91 6.22 6.96
N TYR A 114 -12.65 6.95 7.78
CA TYR A 114 -12.13 7.58 8.99
C TYR A 114 -11.53 6.54 9.93
N LEU A 115 -12.28 5.48 10.26
CA LEU A 115 -11.80 4.39 11.12
C LEU A 115 -10.58 3.69 10.53
N SER A 116 -10.56 3.43 9.23
CA SER A 116 -9.41 2.80 8.58
C SER A 116 -8.16 3.66 8.70
N LEU A 117 -8.26 4.97 8.48
CA LEU A 117 -7.15 5.90 8.63
C LEU A 117 -6.63 5.94 10.07
N PHE A 118 -7.53 5.99 11.05
CA PHE A 118 -7.16 6.02 12.47
C PHE A 118 -6.60 4.69 12.96
N THR A 119 -7.11 3.54 12.50
CA THR A 119 -6.55 2.23 12.82
C THR A 119 -5.13 2.09 12.29
N LEU A 120 -4.87 2.63 11.09
CA LEU A 120 -3.51 2.70 10.55
C LEU A 120 -2.56 3.53 11.43
N ALA A 121 -3.09 4.55 12.13
CA ALA A 121 -2.38 5.39 13.09
C ALA A 121 -2.32 4.78 14.51
N PHE A 122 -2.65 3.50 14.69
CA PHE A 122 -2.61 2.75 15.96
C PHE A 122 -3.58 3.28 17.04
N THR A 123 -4.71 3.83 16.65
CA THR A 123 -5.73 4.26 17.61
C THR A 123 -6.58 3.09 18.08
N ASP A 124 -7.00 3.13 19.35
CA ASP A 124 -7.71 2.06 20.02
C ASP A 124 -9.20 2.04 19.63
N TYR A 125 -9.57 1.09 18.79
CA TYR A 125 -10.95 0.75 18.47
C TYR A 125 -11.19 -0.74 18.80
N SER A 126 -12.23 -1.04 19.56
CA SER A 126 -12.57 -2.41 19.96
C SER A 126 -13.35 -3.13 18.84
N PRO A 127 -12.71 -3.96 18.02
CA PRO A 127 -13.37 -4.76 17.01
C PRO A 127 -14.16 -5.91 17.66
N LYS A 128 -15.17 -6.42 16.95
CA LYS A 128 -15.86 -7.64 17.36
C LYS A 128 -14.86 -8.81 17.44
N PRO A 129 -15.01 -9.71 18.44
CA PRO A 129 -14.15 -10.90 18.57
C PRO A 129 -14.16 -11.76 17.30
N GLY A 130 -13.03 -12.43 17.03
CA GLY A 130 -12.86 -13.31 15.88
C GLY A 130 -12.46 -12.57 14.60
N TYR A 131 -13.28 -12.63 13.54
CA TYR A 131 -12.93 -12.07 12.23
C TYR A 131 -12.62 -10.56 12.29
N GLY A 132 -13.37 -9.79 13.09
CA GLY A 132 -13.11 -8.36 13.24
C GLY A 132 -11.70 -8.05 13.77
N GLN A 133 -11.25 -8.80 14.77
CA GLN A 133 -9.88 -8.67 15.29
C GLN A 133 -8.83 -9.01 14.25
N LEU A 134 -9.04 -10.07 13.45
CA LEU A 134 -8.12 -10.45 12.38
C LEU A 134 -7.99 -9.35 11.32
N VAL A 135 -9.09 -8.71 10.93
CA VAL A 135 -9.07 -7.60 9.97
C VAL A 135 -8.27 -6.42 10.52
N VAL A 136 -8.48 -6.04 11.79
CA VAL A 136 -7.75 -4.94 12.42
C VAL A 136 -6.25 -5.26 12.56
N VAL A 137 -5.91 -6.47 12.99
CA VAL A 137 -4.51 -6.92 13.06
C VAL A 137 -3.87 -6.91 11.67
N GLY A 138 -4.58 -7.39 10.65
CA GLY A 138 -4.15 -7.32 9.25
C GLY A 138 -3.87 -5.88 8.80
N GLN A 139 -4.75 -4.94 9.16
CA GLN A 139 -4.54 -3.52 8.83
C GLN A 139 -3.31 -2.93 9.52
N VAL A 140 -3.12 -3.22 10.79
CA VAL A 140 -1.93 -2.78 11.53
C VAL A 140 -0.66 -3.36 10.89
N ALA A 141 -0.67 -4.64 10.53
CA ALA A 141 0.45 -5.28 9.83
C ALA A 141 0.75 -4.62 8.47
N SER A 142 -0.28 -4.34 7.66
CA SER A 142 -0.15 -3.61 6.38
C SER A 142 0.39 -2.19 6.61
N GLY A 143 -0.04 -1.51 7.68
CA GLY A 143 0.47 -0.20 8.07
C GLY A 143 1.96 -0.22 8.43
N ILE A 144 2.38 -1.20 9.22
CA ILE A 144 3.80 -1.41 9.57
C ILE A 144 4.61 -1.70 8.30
N LEU A 145 4.13 -2.59 7.44
CA LEU A 145 4.77 -2.91 6.16
C LEU A 145 4.91 -1.65 5.30
N TYR A 146 3.85 -0.82 5.22
CA TYR A 146 3.88 0.44 4.51
C TYR A 146 4.97 1.37 5.06
N LEU A 147 5.03 1.57 6.37
CA LEU A 147 6.03 2.45 6.99
C LEU A 147 7.46 1.95 6.72
N ILE A 148 7.72 0.65 6.88
CA ILE A 148 9.04 0.06 6.69
C ILE A 148 9.47 0.06 5.22
N ALA A 149 8.56 -0.10 4.28
CA ALA A 149 8.89 -0.14 2.85
C ALA A 149 8.84 1.24 2.18
N ALA A 150 7.81 2.05 2.46
CA ALA A 150 7.56 3.31 1.78
C ALA A 150 8.50 4.43 2.24
N ILE A 151 8.77 4.53 3.53
CA ILE A 151 9.65 5.59 4.07
C ILE A 151 11.08 5.48 3.55
N PRO A 152 11.77 4.32 3.62
CA PRO A 152 13.10 4.18 3.03
C PRO A 152 13.10 4.39 1.51
N LEU A 153 12.06 3.97 0.80
CA LEU A 153 11.92 4.23 -0.62
C LEU A 153 11.89 5.73 -0.92
N LEU A 154 11.14 6.50 -0.15
CA LEU A 154 11.08 7.95 -0.30
C LEU A 154 12.41 8.62 0.08
N ILE A 155 13.00 8.25 1.21
CA ILE A 155 14.27 8.82 1.68
C ILE A 155 15.38 8.55 0.67
N SER A 156 15.52 7.33 0.16
CA SER A 156 16.53 6.99 -0.85
C SER A 156 16.40 7.80 -2.13
N ARG A 157 15.18 8.28 -2.46
CA ARG A 157 14.92 9.10 -3.64
C ARG A 157 15.07 10.60 -3.39
N ILE A 158 14.96 11.04 -2.13
CA ILE A 158 15.14 12.45 -1.74
C ILE A 158 16.62 12.74 -1.46
N ALA A 159 17.35 11.81 -0.85
CA ALA A 159 18.74 11.99 -0.44
C ALA A 159 19.75 12.06 -1.62
N THR A 160 19.33 11.74 -2.86
CA THR A 160 20.15 11.91 -4.06
C THR A 160 20.15 13.37 -4.59
N PHE A 161 20.15 14.37 -3.69
CA PHE A 161 20.46 15.74 -4.11
C PHE A 161 21.95 15.82 -4.46
N PRO A 162 22.34 16.28 -5.67
CA PRO A 162 23.67 16.74 -5.87
C PRO A 162 23.87 17.92 -4.92
N SER A 163 24.87 17.83 -4.05
CA SER A 163 25.39 19.01 -3.34
C SER A 163 25.76 20.08 -4.37
N PRO A 164 25.39 21.34 -4.16
CA PRO A 164 25.75 22.46 -5.03
C PRO A 164 27.24 22.57 -5.23
#